data_4efe1910ce730031fa3b98586ff0f0b8
#
_entry.id   4efe1910ce730031fa3b98586ff0f0b8
#
_cell.length_a   1.000
_cell.length_b   1.000
_cell.length_c   1.000
_cell.angle_alpha   90.00
_cell.angle_beta   90.00
_cell.angle_gamma   90.00
#
_symmetry.space_group_name_H-M   'P 1'
#
loop_
_entity.id
_entity.type
_entity.pdbx_description
1 polymer ?
#
loop_
_entity_poly.entity_id
_entity_poly.type
_entity_poly.pdbx_seq_one_letter_code
_entity_poly.pdbx_strand_id
1 'polypeptide(L)'
;MSNSQAINQAVANLYNTYPFPPDPLSDLEPPGYNWRWSWTAAYSFCTGMKPNTQEIRILDAGCGTGSGTDYLIHQNPQAEVTAIDLSEKALEVAQERCRRSGVIDKHNKPVNFYNLKLEEAVTLEGEFDFINCVGVLHHLPEPEKGIQALAQKLKPGGILHIFVYAELGRWEISLMQKAIALLQGDQRGDYRDGVKVGRDIFANLPENNRILQQEKKLWSLENHRDESFADMYVHPQEIDYNVETLFDLITASGLDFVGFSNPKYWQLDRLVGQSDELMSRAKALSDRQRYRLIELLDPSLTHYEFFLAKPPLPQEDWSDDEILKQAIPECHPCMQGFPSHNFLDFEFQMASLSDAEYEFMQACYQPEIPQTVAEILTNCSLDLAEVRSLWERQLIVLSKSH
;
A
#
# COMPACT_ATOMS: atom_id res chain seq x y z
N MET A 1 7.35 -23.95 -23.82
CA MET A 1 7.33 -22.89 -22.80
C MET A 1 7.64 -23.51 -21.45
N SER A 2 8.43 -22.82 -20.60
CA SER A 2 8.54 -23.22 -19.20
C SER A 2 7.18 -23.03 -18.48
N ASN A 3 7.00 -23.68 -17.32
CA ASN A 3 5.78 -23.50 -16.52
C ASN A 3 5.54 -22.03 -16.15
N SER A 4 6.61 -21.33 -15.74
CA SER A 4 6.56 -19.89 -15.39
C SER A 4 6.13 -19.01 -16.59
N GLN A 5 6.61 -19.31 -17.81
CA GLN A 5 6.18 -18.61 -19.02
C GLN A 5 4.70 -18.82 -19.31
N ALA A 6 4.19 -20.04 -19.12
CA ALA A 6 2.78 -20.35 -19.34
C ALA A 6 1.88 -19.59 -18.32
N ILE A 7 2.29 -19.50 -17.05
CA ILE A 7 1.58 -18.75 -16.02
C ILE A 7 1.58 -17.26 -16.35
N ASN A 8 2.74 -16.66 -16.64
CA ASN A 8 2.81 -15.23 -16.99
C ASN A 8 1.91 -14.90 -18.20
N GLN A 9 1.88 -15.78 -19.21
CA GLN A 9 0.99 -15.60 -20.36
C GLN A 9 -0.49 -15.70 -19.97
N ALA A 10 -0.85 -16.61 -19.06
CA ALA A 10 -2.21 -16.74 -18.57
C ALA A 10 -2.65 -15.49 -17.78
N VAL A 11 -1.80 -14.97 -16.89
CA VAL A 11 -2.05 -13.72 -16.15
C VAL A 11 -2.20 -12.53 -17.10
N ALA A 12 -1.30 -12.37 -18.08
CA ALA A 12 -1.41 -11.32 -19.09
C ALA A 12 -2.73 -11.43 -19.88
N ASN A 13 -3.14 -12.65 -20.26
CA ASN A 13 -4.38 -12.88 -21.00
C ASN A 13 -5.62 -12.53 -20.16
N LEU A 14 -5.61 -12.80 -18.85
CA LEU A 14 -6.68 -12.38 -17.96
C LEU A 14 -6.83 -10.86 -17.99
N TYR A 15 -5.76 -10.12 -17.72
CA TYR A 15 -5.80 -8.65 -17.65
C TYR A 15 -5.91 -7.96 -19.01
N ASN A 16 -5.58 -8.64 -20.11
CA ASN A 16 -5.92 -8.17 -21.45
C ASN A 16 -7.43 -8.37 -21.76
N THR A 17 -8.08 -9.37 -21.13
CA THR A 17 -9.53 -9.60 -21.27
C THR A 17 -10.34 -8.72 -20.33
N TYR A 18 -9.87 -8.57 -19.10
CA TYR A 18 -10.47 -7.83 -18.01
C TYR A 18 -9.43 -6.91 -17.36
N PRO A 19 -9.15 -5.72 -17.95
CA PRO A 19 -8.21 -4.76 -17.35
C PRO A 19 -8.63 -4.38 -15.93
N PHE A 20 -7.69 -4.44 -14.98
CA PHE A 20 -7.95 -4.26 -13.55
C PHE A 20 -7.00 -3.22 -12.94
N PRO A 21 -7.43 -2.43 -11.94
CA PRO A 21 -8.81 -2.30 -11.44
C PRO A 21 -9.75 -1.63 -12.45
N PRO A 22 -11.08 -1.93 -12.41
CA PRO A 22 -12.06 -1.42 -13.39
C PRO A 22 -12.56 -0.01 -13.07
N ASP A 23 -11.74 0.80 -12.41
CA ASP A 23 -12.12 2.16 -12.04
C ASP A 23 -12.45 3.01 -13.27
N PRO A 24 -13.53 3.80 -13.24
CA PRO A 24 -13.89 4.64 -14.37
C PRO A 24 -12.79 5.67 -14.66
N LEU A 25 -12.59 5.96 -15.94
CA LEU A 25 -11.74 7.07 -16.36
C LEU A 25 -12.42 8.40 -16.01
N SER A 26 -11.68 9.31 -15.41
CA SER A 26 -12.14 10.63 -15.01
C SER A 26 -11.32 11.73 -15.71
N ASP A 27 -11.98 12.85 -16.04
CA ASP A 27 -11.31 14.06 -16.50
C ASP A 27 -10.93 14.99 -15.32
N LEU A 28 -11.04 14.47 -14.11
CA LEU A 28 -10.67 15.13 -12.85
C LEU A 28 -9.52 14.39 -12.19
N GLU A 29 -8.76 15.11 -11.40
CA GLU A 29 -7.75 14.53 -10.50
C GLU A 29 -8.34 13.46 -9.59
N PRO A 30 -7.57 12.45 -9.16
CA PRO A 30 -8.06 11.44 -8.25
C PRO A 30 -8.48 12.10 -6.93
N PRO A 31 -9.63 11.73 -6.35
CA PRO A 31 -10.16 12.38 -5.16
C PRO A 31 -9.36 11.99 -3.90
N GLY A 32 -9.07 12.98 -3.06
CA GLY A 32 -8.40 12.74 -1.79
C GLY A 32 -6.93 12.34 -1.93
N TYR A 33 -6.48 11.39 -1.12
CA TYR A 33 -5.09 10.94 -1.07
C TYR A 33 -5.00 9.47 -0.63
N ASN A 34 -3.83 8.86 -0.87
CA ASN A 34 -3.41 7.66 -0.16
C ASN A 34 -2.01 7.93 0.41
N TRP A 35 -1.87 8.01 1.72
CA TRP A 35 -0.61 8.36 2.36
C TRP A 35 0.52 7.37 2.03
N ARG A 36 0.18 6.10 1.78
CA ARG A 36 1.14 5.06 1.39
C ARG A 36 1.76 5.31 0.02
N TRP A 37 1.13 6.13 -0.81
CA TRP A 37 1.59 6.53 -2.15
C TRP A 37 2.21 7.93 -2.16
N SER A 38 2.20 8.66 -1.05
CA SER A 38 2.94 9.90 -0.87
C SER A 38 4.34 9.59 -0.36
N TRP A 39 5.37 9.92 -1.15
CA TRP A 39 6.77 9.72 -0.75
C TRP A 39 7.06 10.34 0.62
N THR A 40 6.65 11.59 0.84
CA THR A 40 6.88 12.28 2.11
C THR A 40 6.20 11.57 3.28
N ALA A 41 4.94 11.18 3.14
CA ALA A 41 4.20 10.50 4.20
C ALA A 41 4.74 9.09 4.47
N ALA A 42 4.93 8.29 3.41
CA ALA A 42 5.43 6.92 3.52
C ALA A 42 6.85 6.87 4.08
N TYR A 43 7.74 7.76 3.63
CA TYR A 43 9.10 7.84 4.16
C TYR A 43 9.11 8.30 5.61
N SER A 44 8.29 9.30 5.97
CA SER A 44 8.16 9.75 7.36
C SER A 44 7.63 8.64 8.27
N PHE A 45 6.66 7.87 7.81
CA PHE A 45 6.18 6.67 8.52
C PHE A 45 7.31 5.65 8.74
N CYS A 46 8.14 5.42 7.72
CA CYS A 46 9.23 4.43 7.79
C CYS A 46 10.43 4.87 8.62
N THR A 47 10.69 6.18 8.74
CA THR A 47 11.94 6.71 9.30
C THR A 47 11.75 7.62 10.50
N GLY A 48 10.52 8.08 10.74
CA GLY A 48 10.23 9.15 11.69
C GLY A 48 10.55 10.55 11.16
N MET A 49 11.14 10.67 9.95
CA MET A 49 11.64 11.94 9.42
C MET A 49 11.04 12.25 8.04
N LYS A 50 10.83 13.52 7.76
CA LYS A 50 10.58 14.00 6.39
C LYS A 50 11.83 13.74 5.52
N PRO A 51 11.68 13.23 4.29
CA PRO A 51 12.82 13.01 3.38
C PRO A 51 13.45 14.34 2.94
N ASN A 52 14.77 14.35 2.83
CA ASN A 52 15.54 15.49 2.33
C ASN A 52 16.02 15.23 0.87
N THR A 53 15.08 14.93 -0.04
CA THR A 53 15.43 14.65 -1.43
C THR A 53 14.75 15.62 -2.38
N GLN A 54 15.53 16.20 -3.30
CA GLN A 54 15.02 17.10 -4.34
C GLN A 54 14.71 16.35 -5.66
N GLU A 55 15.39 15.24 -5.92
CA GLU A 55 15.20 14.42 -7.12
C GLU A 55 14.76 13.03 -6.71
N ILE A 56 13.47 12.78 -6.81
CA ILE A 56 12.83 11.54 -6.38
C ILE A 56 12.48 10.72 -7.61
N ARG A 57 12.78 9.44 -7.58
CA ARG A 57 12.36 8.48 -8.59
C ARG A 57 11.46 7.42 -7.97
N ILE A 58 10.26 7.25 -8.52
CA ILE A 58 9.23 6.32 -8.06
C ILE A 58 8.98 5.27 -9.13
N LEU A 59 8.91 4.01 -8.74
CA LEU A 59 8.47 2.90 -9.58
C LEU A 59 7.09 2.41 -9.09
N ASP A 60 6.11 2.39 -9.98
CA ASP A 60 4.84 1.69 -9.80
C ASP A 60 4.94 0.33 -10.51
N ALA A 61 5.16 -0.72 -9.74
CA ALA A 61 5.50 -2.05 -10.21
C ALA A 61 4.25 -2.95 -10.26
N GLY A 62 3.68 -3.11 -11.45
CA GLY A 62 2.39 -3.73 -11.70
C GLY A 62 1.26 -2.71 -11.57
N CYS A 63 1.33 -1.66 -12.39
CA CYS A 63 0.43 -0.50 -12.28
C CYS A 63 -1.01 -0.76 -12.70
N GLY A 64 -1.30 -1.90 -13.35
CA GLY A 64 -2.63 -2.22 -13.85
C GLY A 64 -3.18 -1.11 -14.75
N THR A 65 -4.43 -0.71 -14.53
CA THR A 65 -5.10 0.39 -15.26
C THR A 65 -4.70 1.79 -14.76
N GLY A 66 -3.67 1.91 -13.92
CA GLY A 66 -3.06 3.18 -13.54
C GLY A 66 -3.76 3.93 -12.41
N SER A 67 -4.69 3.31 -11.67
CA SER A 67 -5.35 3.99 -10.55
C SER A 67 -4.33 4.42 -9.48
N GLY A 68 -3.40 3.53 -9.10
CA GLY A 68 -2.29 3.87 -8.20
C GLY A 68 -1.32 4.88 -8.82
N THR A 69 -0.98 4.71 -10.10
CA THR A 69 -0.04 5.60 -10.82
C THR A 69 -0.54 7.04 -10.82
N ASP A 70 -1.82 7.26 -11.06
CA ASP A 70 -2.44 8.59 -11.08
C ASP A 70 -2.27 9.30 -9.72
N TYR A 71 -2.53 8.61 -8.61
CA TYR A 71 -2.24 9.10 -7.26
C TYR A 71 -0.75 9.34 -6.99
N LEU A 72 0.12 8.40 -7.41
CA LEU A 72 1.58 8.54 -7.24
C LEU A 72 2.10 9.81 -7.91
N ILE A 73 1.62 10.13 -9.10
CA ILE A 73 2.04 11.34 -9.81
C ILE A 73 1.48 12.59 -9.11
N HIS A 74 0.19 12.62 -8.77
CA HIS A 74 -0.46 13.76 -8.11
C HIS A 74 0.15 14.10 -6.75
N GLN A 75 0.41 13.08 -5.94
CA GLN A 75 0.91 13.28 -4.57
C GLN A 75 2.42 13.56 -4.51
N ASN A 76 3.15 13.33 -5.61
CA ASN A 76 4.60 13.50 -5.67
C ASN A 76 5.01 14.38 -6.88
N PRO A 77 4.62 15.67 -6.91
CA PRO A 77 4.79 16.54 -8.09
C PRO A 77 6.24 16.77 -8.48
N GLN A 78 7.21 16.44 -7.63
CA GLN A 78 8.65 16.57 -7.89
C GLN A 78 9.32 15.25 -8.30
N ALA A 79 8.57 14.13 -8.34
CA ALA A 79 9.12 12.83 -8.63
C ALA A 79 9.11 12.51 -10.14
N GLU A 80 10.15 11.83 -10.64
CA GLU A 80 10.08 11.06 -11.88
C GLU A 80 9.32 9.76 -11.57
N VAL A 81 8.26 9.48 -12.33
CA VAL A 81 7.45 8.27 -12.12
C VAL A 81 7.59 7.32 -13.29
N THR A 82 7.93 6.08 -12.99
CA THR A 82 7.96 4.97 -13.95
C THR A 82 6.90 3.96 -13.54
N ALA A 83 6.06 3.56 -14.48
CA ALA A 83 5.03 2.53 -14.28
C ALA A 83 5.30 1.34 -15.19
N ILE A 84 5.23 0.13 -14.66
CA ILE A 84 5.37 -1.10 -15.44
C ILE A 84 4.18 -2.02 -15.22
N ASP A 85 3.77 -2.72 -16.27
CA ASP A 85 2.76 -3.79 -16.19
C ASP A 85 2.99 -4.85 -17.28
N LEU A 86 2.54 -6.07 -16.99
CA LEU A 86 2.61 -7.21 -17.90
C LEU A 86 1.55 -7.12 -19.02
N SER A 87 0.41 -6.47 -18.78
CA SER A 87 -0.70 -6.31 -19.71
C SER A 87 -0.56 -5.03 -20.52
N GLU A 88 -0.39 -5.17 -21.84
CA GLU A 88 -0.43 -4.01 -22.75
C GLU A 88 -1.76 -3.25 -22.66
N LYS A 89 -2.86 -4.00 -22.51
CA LYS A 89 -4.20 -3.40 -22.44
C LYS A 89 -4.41 -2.60 -21.17
N ALA A 90 -3.92 -3.08 -20.04
CA ALA A 90 -3.94 -2.34 -18.78
C ALA A 90 -3.11 -1.04 -18.90
N LEU A 91 -1.91 -1.11 -19.50
CA LEU A 91 -1.06 0.06 -19.74
C LEU A 91 -1.70 1.11 -20.66
N GLU A 92 -2.41 0.70 -21.71
CA GLU A 92 -3.18 1.63 -22.56
C GLU A 92 -4.20 2.43 -21.72
N VAL A 93 -4.91 1.72 -20.81
CA VAL A 93 -5.88 2.34 -19.91
C VAL A 93 -5.18 3.25 -18.91
N ALA A 94 -4.03 2.82 -18.34
CA ALA A 94 -3.24 3.62 -17.40
C ALA A 94 -2.76 4.94 -18.01
N GLN A 95 -2.22 4.90 -19.23
CA GLN A 95 -1.79 6.10 -19.95
C GLN A 95 -2.97 7.04 -20.22
N GLU A 96 -4.11 6.50 -20.68
CA GLU A 96 -5.31 7.29 -20.93
C GLU A 96 -5.88 7.90 -19.65
N ARG A 97 -5.84 7.16 -18.51
CA ARG A 97 -6.23 7.67 -17.20
C ARG A 97 -5.41 8.89 -16.81
N CYS A 98 -4.08 8.75 -16.78
CA CYS A 98 -3.17 9.83 -16.38
C CYS A 98 -3.22 11.03 -17.35
N ARG A 99 -3.51 10.79 -18.64
CA ARG A 99 -3.75 11.87 -19.61
C ARG A 99 -5.06 12.60 -19.33
N ARG A 100 -6.15 11.89 -19.06
CA ARG A 100 -7.48 12.48 -18.81
C ARG A 100 -7.56 13.24 -17.51
N SER A 101 -6.97 12.73 -16.44
CA SER A 101 -6.89 13.44 -15.15
C SER A 101 -6.05 14.72 -15.23
N GLY A 102 -5.32 14.89 -16.34
CA GLY A 102 -4.47 16.07 -16.59
C GLY A 102 -3.18 16.05 -15.78
N VAL A 103 -2.86 14.94 -15.11
CA VAL A 103 -1.67 14.85 -14.27
C VAL A 103 -0.39 14.91 -15.07
N ILE A 104 -0.34 14.25 -16.23
CA ILE A 104 0.84 14.28 -17.11
C ILE A 104 1.14 15.68 -17.61
N ASP A 105 0.12 16.42 -18.03
CA ASP A 105 0.28 17.78 -18.57
C ASP A 105 0.71 18.81 -17.50
N LYS A 106 0.34 18.58 -16.25
CA LYS A 106 0.70 19.44 -15.11
C LYS A 106 2.01 19.04 -14.45
N HIS A 107 2.48 17.83 -14.70
CA HIS A 107 3.67 17.27 -14.06
C HIS A 107 4.93 17.72 -14.79
N ASN A 108 5.89 18.29 -14.03
CA ASN A 108 7.12 18.86 -14.61
C ASN A 108 8.28 17.85 -14.70
N LYS A 109 8.03 16.59 -14.38
CA LYS A 109 9.03 15.51 -14.38
C LYS A 109 8.60 14.40 -15.34
N PRO A 110 9.51 13.55 -15.81
CA PRO A 110 9.16 12.44 -16.70
C PRO A 110 8.17 11.46 -16.06
N VAL A 111 7.20 11.02 -16.87
CA VAL A 111 6.30 9.90 -16.55
C VAL A 111 6.44 8.88 -17.67
N ASN A 112 6.91 7.69 -17.32
CA ASN A 112 7.24 6.63 -18.26
C ASN A 112 6.37 5.39 -18.01
N PHE A 113 5.93 4.74 -19.09
CA PHE A 113 5.18 3.49 -19.04
C PHE A 113 5.88 2.42 -19.88
N TYR A 114 6.10 1.23 -19.29
CA TYR A 114 6.76 0.12 -19.99
C TYR A 114 6.00 -1.17 -19.82
N ASN A 115 5.80 -1.92 -20.91
CA ASN A 115 5.29 -3.27 -20.85
C ASN A 115 6.42 -4.23 -20.48
N LEU A 116 6.51 -4.56 -19.20
CA LEU A 116 7.55 -5.39 -18.60
C LEU A 116 6.95 -6.31 -17.55
N LYS A 117 7.53 -7.51 -17.43
CA LYS A 117 7.34 -8.36 -16.25
C LYS A 117 8.03 -7.77 -15.04
N LEU A 118 7.58 -8.14 -13.85
CA LEU A 118 8.17 -7.62 -12.62
C LEU A 118 9.66 -7.99 -12.49
N GLU A 119 10.04 -9.21 -12.88
CA GLU A 119 11.44 -9.68 -12.87
C GLU A 119 12.33 -8.92 -13.86
N GLU A 120 11.72 -8.32 -14.89
CA GLU A 120 12.43 -7.52 -15.91
C GLU A 120 12.66 -6.07 -15.44
N ALA A 121 12.13 -5.67 -14.28
CA ALA A 121 12.39 -4.35 -13.69
C ALA A 121 13.90 -4.03 -13.57
N VAL A 122 14.74 -5.04 -13.44
CA VAL A 122 16.21 -4.90 -13.42
C VAL A 122 16.79 -4.25 -14.67
N THR A 123 16.06 -4.24 -15.80
CA THR A 123 16.48 -3.62 -17.05
C THR A 123 16.22 -2.12 -17.12
N LEU A 124 15.41 -1.58 -16.20
CA LEU A 124 15.15 -0.15 -16.10
C LEU A 124 16.44 0.60 -15.75
N GLU A 125 16.60 1.82 -16.25
CA GLU A 125 17.76 2.65 -15.94
C GLU A 125 17.69 3.22 -14.51
N GLY A 126 18.82 3.27 -13.83
CA GLY A 126 19.00 3.84 -12.50
C GLY A 126 18.32 3.04 -11.39
N GLU A 127 18.21 3.64 -10.23
CA GLU A 127 17.55 3.10 -9.03
C GLU A 127 16.44 4.05 -8.58
N PHE A 128 15.52 3.54 -7.73
CA PHE A 128 14.35 4.28 -7.27
C PHE A 128 14.44 4.54 -5.76
N ASP A 129 13.96 5.71 -5.33
CA ASP A 129 13.82 6.09 -3.92
C ASP A 129 12.62 5.37 -3.29
N PHE A 130 11.57 5.23 -4.07
CA PHE A 130 10.33 4.59 -3.66
C PHE A 130 9.83 3.63 -4.74
N ILE A 131 9.47 2.42 -4.31
CA ILE A 131 8.81 1.42 -5.17
C ILE A 131 7.45 1.08 -4.56
N ASN A 132 6.40 1.14 -5.36
CA ASN A 132 5.05 0.71 -5.01
C ASN A 132 4.76 -0.60 -5.75
N CYS A 133 4.37 -1.66 -5.03
CA CYS A 133 4.03 -2.98 -5.59
C CYS A 133 2.77 -3.52 -4.89
N VAL A 134 1.61 -3.12 -5.40
CA VAL A 134 0.31 -3.36 -4.79
C VAL A 134 -0.50 -4.33 -5.63
N GLY A 135 -0.84 -5.49 -5.07
CA GLY A 135 -1.69 -6.46 -5.76
C GLY A 135 -0.97 -7.28 -6.85
N VAL A 136 0.35 -7.49 -6.76
CA VAL A 136 1.14 -8.06 -7.87
C VAL A 136 1.88 -9.34 -7.50
N LEU A 137 2.68 -9.33 -6.43
CA LEU A 137 3.61 -10.42 -6.10
C LEU A 137 2.94 -11.78 -5.94
N HIS A 138 1.73 -11.80 -5.41
CA HIS A 138 0.96 -13.03 -5.20
C HIS A 138 0.40 -13.65 -6.52
N HIS A 139 0.52 -12.95 -7.63
CA HIS A 139 0.16 -13.44 -8.96
C HIS A 139 1.36 -13.92 -9.79
N LEU A 140 2.58 -13.78 -9.26
CA LEU A 140 3.77 -14.29 -9.94
C LEU A 140 3.91 -15.81 -9.75
N PRO A 141 4.46 -16.51 -10.75
CA PRO A 141 4.84 -17.91 -10.58
C PRO A 141 6.03 -18.13 -9.63
N GLU A 142 6.90 -17.11 -9.50
CA GLU A 142 8.11 -17.10 -8.67
C GLU A 142 8.24 -15.74 -7.97
N PRO A 143 7.42 -15.46 -6.92
CA PRO A 143 7.37 -14.14 -6.28
C PRO A 143 8.71 -13.71 -5.67
N GLU A 144 9.55 -14.66 -5.26
CA GLU A 144 10.90 -14.38 -4.75
C GLU A 144 11.78 -13.70 -5.81
N LYS A 145 11.68 -14.10 -7.08
CA LYS A 145 12.40 -13.44 -8.17
C LYS A 145 11.88 -12.03 -8.43
N GLY A 146 10.59 -11.84 -8.34
CA GLY A 146 9.96 -10.52 -8.47
C GLY A 146 10.44 -9.55 -7.39
N ILE A 147 10.33 -9.95 -6.12
CA ILE A 147 10.76 -9.09 -5.01
C ILE A 147 12.25 -8.81 -5.01
N GLN A 148 13.10 -9.80 -5.43
CA GLN A 148 14.54 -9.61 -5.58
C GLN A 148 14.88 -8.61 -6.70
N ALA A 149 14.14 -8.64 -7.81
CA ALA A 149 14.30 -7.66 -8.89
C ALA A 149 13.99 -6.24 -8.40
N LEU A 150 12.92 -6.06 -7.64
CA LEU A 150 12.57 -4.78 -7.02
C LEU A 150 13.64 -4.33 -6.01
N ALA A 151 14.12 -5.23 -5.15
CA ALA A 151 15.18 -4.93 -4.18
C ALA A 151 16.49 -4.47 -4.83
N GLN A 152 16.85 -5.02 -6.01
CA GLN A 152 18.00 -4.58 -6.78
C GLN A 152 17.83 -3.15 -7.29
N LYS A 153 16.61 -2.75 -7.64
CA LYS A 153 16.28 -1.42 -8.17
C LYS A 153 16.02 -0.37 -7.10
N LEU A 154 15.93 -0.77 -5.83
CA LEU A 154 15.75 0.16 -4.72
C LEU A 154 17.11 0.78 -4.34
N LYS A 155 17.17 2.11 -4.15
CA LYS A 155 18.35 2.80 -3.63
C LYS A 155 18.62 2.41 -2.18
N PRO A 156 19.88 2.45 -1.70
CA PRO A 156 20.16 2.42 -0.27
C PRO A 156 19.38 3.52 0.47
N GLY A 157 18.67 3.19 1.53
CA GLY A 157 17.75 4.09 2.24
C GLY A 157 16.40 4.31 1.55
N GLY A 158 16.16 3.66 0.41
CA GLY A 158 14.86 3.65 -0.26
C GLY A 158 13.87 2.70 0.39
N ILE A 159 12.58 2.91 0.14
CA ILE A 159 11.48 2.11 0.70
C ILE A 159 10.67 1.43 -0.40
N LEU A 160 10.16 0.24 -0.09
CA LEU A 160 9.30 -0.57 -0.94
C LEU A 160 7.98 -0.82 -0.23
N HIS A 161 6.87 -0.31 -0.78
CA HIS A 161 5.52 -0.57 -0.33
C HIS A 161 4.96 -1.80 -1.01
N ILE A 162 4.42 -2.73 -0.24
CA ILE A 162 3.88 -4.01 -0.74
C ILE A 162 2.48 -4.25 -0.18
N PHE A 163 1.61 -4.75 -1.06
CA PHE A 163 0.31 -5.32 -0.72
C PHE A 163 0.22 -6.72 -1.33
N VAL A 164 -0.06 -7.74 -0.48
CA VAL A 164 -0.30 -9.13 -0.92
C VAL A 164 -1.47 -9.74 -0.16
N TYR A 165 -2.09 -10.77 -0.74
CA TYR A 165 -3.25 -11.41 -0.16
C TYR A 165 -2.91 -12.31 1.03
N ALA A 166 -3.84 -12.40 2.01
CA ALA A 166 -3.72 -13.17 3.22
C ALA A 166 -4.58 -14.45 3.16
N GLU A 167 -3.98 -15.59 3.53
CA GLU A 167 -4.57 -16.92 3.43
C GLU A 167 -5.85 -17.08 4.27
N LEU A 168 -5.80 -16.65 5.54
CA LEU A 168 -6.89 -16.95 6.48
C LEU A 168 -8.15 -16.14 6.20
N GLY A 169 -8.01 -14.89 5.76
CA GLY A 169 -9.14 -14.01 5.46
C GLY A 169 -9.74 -14.22 4.06
N ARG A 170 -9.11 -15.02 3.21
CA ARG A 170 -9.52 -15.27 1.83
C ARG A 170 -9.82 -16.74 1.52
N TRP A 171 -9.91 -17.58 2.54
CA TRP A 171 -10.09 -19.02 2.34
C TRP A 171 -11.38 -19.38 1.56
N GLU A 172 -12.48 -18.63 1.71
CA GLU A 172 -13.70 -18.83 0.94
C GLU A 172 -13.49 -18.52 -0.55
N ILE A 173 -12.69 -17.50 -0.87
CA ILE A 173 -12.32 -17.13 -2.23
C ILE A 173 -11.53 -18.28 -2.86
N SER A 174 -10.52 -18.81 -2.18
CA SER A 174 -9.73 -19.95 -2.64
C SER A 174 -10.60 -21.20 -2.91
N LEU A 175 -11.62 -21.46 -2.09
CA LEU A 175 -12.58 -22.55 -2.34
C LEU A 175 -13.40 -22.30 -3.61
N MET A 176 -13.87 -21.07 -3.81
CA MET A 176 -14.67 -20.71 -4.97
C MET A 176 -13.86 -20.78 -6.27
N GLN A 177 -12.61 -20.30 -6.28
CA GLN A 177 -11.67 -20.44 -7.39
C GLN A 177 -11.51 -21.91 -7.81
N LYS A 178 -11.31 -22.81 -6.84
CA LYS A 178 -11.19 -24.25 -7.07
C LYS A 178 -12.47 -24.85 -7.62
N ALA A 179 -13.65 -24.44 -7.12
CA ALA A 179 -14.95 -24.90 -7.58
C ALA A 179 -15.21 -24.48 -9.03
N ILE A 180 -14.93 -23.22 -9.40
CA ILE A 180 -15.03 -22.72 -10.76
C ILE A 180 -14.10 -23.51 -11.69
N ALA A 181 -12.83 -23.68 -11.31
CA ALA A 181 -11.84 -24.40 -12.09
C ALA A 181 -12.25 -25.87 -12.35
N LEU A 182 -12.86 -26.53 -11.37
CA LEU A 182 -13.39 -27.89 -11.53
C LEU A 182 -14.53 -27.97 -12.55
N LEU A 183 -15.45 -26.99 -12.53
CA LEU A 183 -16.59 -26.97 -13.45
C LEU A 183 -16.20 -26.53 -14.86
N GLN A 184 -15.17 -25.69 -15.01
CA GLN A 184 -14.63 -25.34 -16.33
C GLN A 184 -13.92 -26.52 -17.04
N GLY A 185 -13.28 -27.41 -16.28
CA GLY A 185 -12.55 -28.53 -16.82
C GLY A 185 -11.52 -28.11 -17.89
N ASP A 186 -11.65 -28.60 -19.10
CA ASP A 186 -10.75 -28.32 -20.24
C ASP A 186 -10.87 -26.86 -20.76
N GLN A 187 -11.93 -26.13 -20.37
CA GLN A 187 -12.13 -24.73 -20.74
C GLN A 187 -11.43 -23.75 -19.79
N ARG A 188 -10.67 -24.26 -18.84
CA ARG A 188 -9.86 -23.46 -17.94
C ARG A 188 -8.87 -22.59 -18.73
N GLY A 189 -9.07 -21.26 -18.69
CA GLY A 189 -8.34 -20.30 -19.53
C GLY A 189 -9.26 -19.48 -20.43
N ASP A 190 -10.53 -19.89 -20.60
CA ASP A 190 -11.60 -18.99 -21.04
C ASP A 190 -12.16 -18.23 -19.82
N TYR A 191 -11.64 -17.04 -19.58
CA TYR A 191 -12.00 -16.23 -18.40
C TYR A 191 -13.46 -15.75 -18.44
N ARG A 192 -14.05 -15.58 -19.64
CA ARG A 192 -15.47 -15.21 -19.78
C ARG A 192 -16.38 -16.38 -19.37
N ASP A 193 -16.02 -17.59 -19.75
CA ASP A 193 -16.69 -18.79 -19.26
C ASP A 193 -16.54 -18.93 -17.75
N GLY A 194 -15.34 -18.71 -17.20
CA GLY A 194 -15.09 -18.74 -15.76
C GLY A 194 -15.96 -17.77 -14.97
N VAL A 195 -16.09 -16.52 -15.43
CA VAL A 195 -17.00 -15.52 -14.83
C VAL A 195 -18.45 -16.03 -14.88
N LYS A 196 -18.91 -16.53 -16.01
CA LYS A 196 -20.26 -17.08 -16.16
C LYS A 196 -20.51 -18.25 -15.19
N VAL A 197 -19.61 -19.23 -15.15
CA VAL A 197 -19.69 -20.37 -14.23
C VAL A 197 -19.74 -19.92 -12.78
N GLY A 198 -18.88 -18.99 -12.40
CA GLY A 198 -18.84 -18.46 -11.02
C GLY A 198 -20.12 -17.74 -10.62
N ARG A 199 -20.67 -16.90 -11.51
CA ARG A 199 -21.95 -16.22 -11.28
C ARG A 199 -23.11 -17.22 -11.19
N ASP A 200 -23.12 -18.24 -12.04
CA ASP A 200 -24.14 -19.30 -11.97
C ASP A 200 -24.05 -20.10 -10.66
N ILE A 201 -22.85 -20.37 -10.14
CA ILE A 201 -22.67 -20.98 -8.81
C ILE A 201 -23.31 -20.11 -7.75
N PHE A 202 -22.94 -18.83 -7.66
CA PHE A 202 -23.48 -17.91 -6.64
C PHE A 202 -25.01 -17.75 -6.73
N ALA A 203 -25.57 -17.74 -7.94
CA ALA A 203 -27.01 -17.64 -8.15
C ALA A 203 -27.79 -18.87 -7.69
N ASN A 204 -27.14 -20.04 -7.61
CA ASN A 204 -27.79 -21.31 -7.27
C ASN A 204 -27.40 -21.86 -5.88
N LEU A 205 -26.43 -21.27 -5.19
CA LEU A 205 -26.10 -21.67 -3.81
C LEU A 205 -27.26 -21.38 -2.87
N PRO A 206 -27.55 -22.27 -1.91
CA PRO A 206 -28.55 -22.03 -0.86
C PRO A 206 -28.20 -20.75 -0.05
N GLU A 207 -29.22 -20.00 0.38
CA GLU A 207 -29.03 -18.74 1.12
C GLU A 207 -28.21 -18.89 2.41
N ASN A 208 -28.22 -20.05 3.06
CA ASN A 208 -27.42 -20.34 4.23
C ASN A 208 -26.00 -20.86 3.92
N ASN A 209 -25.61 -20.91 2.65
CA ASN A 209 -24.26 -21.30 2.27
C ASN A 209 -23.25 -20.23 2.72
N ARG A 210 -22.19 -20.66 3.39
CA ARG A 210 -21.20 -19.76 4.01
C ARG A 210 -20.45 -18.92 2.97
N ILE A 211 -20.09 -19.50 1.83
CA ILE A 211 -19.38 -18.78 0.77
C ILE A 211 -20.28 -17.67 0.20
N LEU A 212 -21.56 -17.97 -0.08
CA LEU A 212 -22.52 -16.97 -0.53
C LEU A 212 -22.74 -15.86 0.49
N GLN A 213 -22.79 -16.19 1.79
CA GLN A 213 -22.95 -15.18 2.85
C GLN A 213 -21.75 -14.26 2.94
N GLN A 214 -20.52 -14.76 2.80
CA GLN A 214 -19.32 -13.95 2.80
C GLN A 214 -19.25 -13.06 1.55
N GLU A 215 -19.57 -13.59 0.38
CA GLU A 215 -19.69 -12.78 -0.84
C GLU A 215 -20.65 -11.60 -0.64
N LYS A 216 -21.86 -11.87 -0.17
CA LYS A 216 -22.87 -10.84 0.07
C LYS A 216 -22.44 -9.80 1.11
N LYS A 217 -21.68 -10.22 2.12
CA LYS A 217 -21.25 -9.35 3.22
C LYS A 217 -20.06 -8.48 2.86
N LEU A 218 -19.07 -9.01 2.15
CA LEU A 218 -17.77 -8.37 1.98
C LEU A 218 -17.50 -7.89 0.55
N TRP A 219 -17.92 -8.65 -0.47
CA TRP A 219 -17.39 -8.49 -1.82
C TRP A 219 -18.42 -8.12 -2.89
N SER A 220 -19.71 -8.29 -2.62
CA SER A 220 -20.76 -8.13 -3.64
C SER A 220 -20.80 -6.72 -4.27
N LEU A 221 -20.39 -5.68 -3.55
CA LEU A 221 -20.32 -4.31 -4.08
C LEU A 221 -19.18 -4.14 -5.09
N GLU A 222 -18.07 -4.82 -4.89
CA GLU A 222 -16.91 -4.77 -5.79
C GLU A 222 -17.11 -5.73 -6.97
N ASN A 223 -17.63 -6.93 -6.70
CA ASN A 223 -17.78 -8.02 -7.66
C ASN A 223 -18.99 -7.91 -8.58
N HIS A 224 -19.74 -6.80 -8.55
CA HIS A 224 -20.79 -6.58 -9.53
C HIS A 224 -20.24 -6.41 -10.96
N ARG A 225 -18.98 -5.97 -11.12
CA ARG A 225 -18.27 -5.90 -12.40
C ARG A 225 -17.57 -7.21 -12.72
N ASP A 226 -17.52 -7.55 -14.00
CA ASP A 226 -16.91 -8.81 -14.45
C ASP A 226 -15.38 -8.77 -14.28
N GLU A 227 -14.74 -7.61 -14.39
CA GLU A 227 -13.31 -7.43 -14.18
C GLU A 227 -12.92 -7.77 -12.72
N SER A 228 -13.65 -7.21 -11.74
CA SER A 228 -13.41 -7.50 -10.32
C SER A 228 -13.73 -8.95 -9.97
N PHE A 229 -14.80 -9.50 -10.55
CA PHE A 229 -15.15 -10.91 -10.38
C PHE A 229 -14.10 -11.84 -10.96
N ALA A 230 -13.57 -11.52 -12.13
CA ALA A 230 -12.55 -12.30 -12.80
C ALA A 230 -11.22 -12.28 -12.03
N ASP A 231 -10.81 -11.11 -11.57
CA ASP A 231 -9.61 -10.93 -10.72
C ASP A 231 -9.71 -11.77 -9.46
N MET A 232 -10.85 -11.71 -8.75
CA MET A 232 -11.04 -12.41 -7.48
C MET A 232 -11.23 -13.92 -7.62
N TYR A 233 -12.06 -14.38 -8.59
CA TYR A 233 -12.53 -15.77 -8.61
C TYR A 233 -12.04 -16.61 -9.80
N VAL A 234 -11.49 -15.99 -10.84
CA VAL A 234 -11.10 -16.69 -12.09
C VAL A 234 -9.61 -16.53 -12.37
N HIS A 235 -8.89 -15.93 -11.44
CA HIS A 235 -7.45 -15.68 -11.59
C HIS A 235 -6.67 -17.00 -11.80
N PRO A 236 -5.80 -17.10 -12.83
CA PRO A 236 -5.08 -18.33 -13.15
C PRO A 236 -3.98 -18.69 -12.16
N GLN A 237 -3.47 -17.73 -11.39
CA GLN A 237 -2.36 -17.89 -10.46
C GLN A 237 -2.53 -16.96 -9.27
N GLU A 238 -2.67 -17.53 -8.08
CA GLU A 238 -2.72 -16.78 -6.83
C GLU A 238 -1.99 -17.54 -5.72
N ILE A 239 -1.23 -16.84 -4.91
CA ILE A 239 -0.56 -17.34 -3.71
C ILE A 239 -1.02 -16.48 -2.54
N ASP A 240 -1.85 -17.05 -1.67
CA ASP A 240 -2.22 -16.40 -0.42
C ASP A 240 -1.16 -16.67 0.64
N TYR A 241 -0.73 -15.61 1.32
CA TYR A 241 0.31 -15.69 2.36
C TYR A 241 -0.31 -15.84 3.75
N ASN A 242 0.39 -16.51 4.63
CA ASN A 242 0.27 -16.35 6.06
C ASN A 242 1.55 -15.69 6.61
N VAL A 243 1.56 -15.29 7.88
CA VAL A 243 2.73 -14.60 8.46
C VAL A 243 4.04 -15.38 8.25
N GLU A 244 4.02 -16.72 8.31
CA GLU A 244 5.23 -17.51 8.11
C GLU A 244 5.75 -17.40 6.68
N THR A 245 4.91 -17.66 5.69
CA THR A 245 5.28 -17.59 4.27
C THR A 245 5.55 -16.16 3.81
N LEU A 246 4.88 -15.16 4.40
CA LEU A 246 5.16 -13.75 4.17
C LEU A 246 6.59 -13.37 4.60
N PHE A 247 6.99 -13.77 5.81
CA PHE A 247 8.33 -13.46 6.30
C PHE A 247 9.43 -14.26 5.58
N ASP A 248 9.09 -15.42 5.01
CA ASP A 248 10.01 -16.14 4.11
C ASP A 248 10.24 -15.36 2.80
N LEU A 249 9.18 -14.79 2.21
CA LEU A 249 9.27 -13.90 1.05
C LEU A 249 10.08 -12.64 1.37
N ILE A 250 9.84 -12.01 2.52
CA ILE A 250 10.61 -10.84 2.99
C ILE A 250 12.09 -11.20 3.11
N THR A 251 12.40 -12.32 3.74
CA THR A 251 13.79 -12.81 3.88
C THR A 251 14.45 -13.02 2.52
N ALA A 252 13.73 -13.58 1.55
CA ALA A 252 14.21 -13.79 0.20
C ALA A 252 14.55 -12.50 -0.55
N SER A 253 13.92 -11.37 -0.18
CA SER A 253 14.19 -10.05 -0.79
C SER A 253 15.57 -9.49 -0.43
N GLY A 254 16.10 -9.83 0.75
CA GLY A 254 17.31 -9.22 1.32
C GLY A 254 17.09 -7.79 1.83
N LEU A 255 15.84 -7.35 1.94
CA LEU A 255 15.46 -6.05 2.51
C LEU A 255 15.07 -6.19 3.99
N ASP A 256 15.14 -5.09 4.71
CA ASP A 256 14.70 -5.01 6.09
C ASP A 256 13.18 -4.76 6.17
N PHE A 257 12.49 -5.51 7.04
CA PHE A 257 11.08 -5.26 7.35
C PHE A 257 10.96 -4.01 8.22
N VAL A 258 10.27 -2.99 7.72
CA VAL A 258 10.03 -1.74 8.46
C VAL A 258 8.80 -1.86 9.35
N GLY A 259 7.69 -2.34 8.80
CA GLY A 259 6.44 -2.50 9.54
C GLY A 259 5.22 -2.62 8.64
N PHE A 260 4.12 -3.08 9.22
CA PHE A 260 2.82 -3.05 8.56
C PHE A 260 2.27 -1.62 8.50
N SER A 261 1.59 -1.26 7.41
CA SER A 261 1.01 0.07 7.21
C SER A 261 -0.16 0.40 8.15
N ASN A 262 -0.69 -0.61 8.83
CA ASN A 262 -1.74 -0.49 9.85
C ASN A 262 -1.26 -1.01 11.22
N PRO A 263 -0.27 -0.37 11.87
CA PRO A 263 0.41 -0.89 13.07
C PRO A 263 -0.53 -1.17 14.24
N LYS A 264 -1.64 -0.42 14.35
CA LYS A 264 -2.67 -0.64 15.40
C LYS A 264 -3.33 -2.01 15.29
N TYR A 265 -3.51 -2.53 14.07
CA TYR A 265 -4.06 -3.88 13.86
C TYR A 265 -3.12 -4.96 14.44
N TRP A 266 -1.81 -4.74 14.33
CA TRP A 266 -0.77 -5.69 14.72
C TRP A 266 -0.34 -5.57 16.19
N GLN A 267 -1.18 -4.99 17.04
CA GLN A 267 -1.01 -4.94 18.48
C GLN A 267 -1.80 -6.06 19.15
N LEU A 268 -1.12 -6.92 19.92
CA LEU A 268 -1.75 -8.10 20.55
C LEU A 268 -2.72 -7.70 21.66
N ASP A 269 -2.48 -6.59 22.35
CA ASP A 269 -3.32 -6.08 23.43
C ASP A 269 -4.76 -5.78 23.00
N ARG A 270 -5.00 -5.39 21.73
CA ARG A 270 -6.37 -5.22 21.20
C ARG A 270 -7.19 -6.52 21.26
N LEU A 271 -6.55 -7.70 21.28
CA LEU A 271 -7.19 -9.02 21.29
C LEU A 271 -7.23 -9.64 22.67
N VAL A 272 -6.12 -9.61 23.39
CA VAL A 272 -5.96 -10.30 24.69
C VAL A 272 -5.43 -9.40 25.81
N GLY A 273 -5.40 -8.09 25.61
CA GLY A 273 -4.86 -7.11 26.57
C GLY A 273 -5.54 -7.09 27.94
N GLN A 274 -6.75 -7.66 28.06
CA GLN A 274 -7.46 -7.81 29.35
C GLN A 274 -6.88 -8.93 30.24
N SER A 275 -5.91 -9.71 29.74
CA SER A 275 -5.28 -10.81 30.46
C SER A 275 -3.79 -10.54 30.67
N ASP A 276 -3.40 -10.10 31.86
CA ASP A 276 -2.01 -9.91 32.24
C ASP A 276 -1.17 -11.18 32.07
N GLU A 277 -1.76 -12.35 32.32
CA GLU A 277 -1.09 -13.65 32.17
C GLU A 277 -0.76 -13.92 30.69
N LEU A 278 -1.71 -13.74 29.77
CA LEU A 278 -1.46 -13.93 28.32
C LEU A 278 -0.46 -12.92 27.79
N MET A 279 -0.59 -11.64 28.17
CA MET A 279 0.36 -10.60 27.79
C MET A 279 1.77 -10.88 28.34
N SER A 280 1.88 -11.41 29.57
CA SER A 280 3.15 -11.82 30.16
C SER A 280 3.81 -12.96 29.37
N ARG A 281 3.03 -13.98 28.98
CA ARG A 281 3.53 -15.10 28.14
C ARG A 281 3.98 -14.61 26.75
N ALA A 282 3.26 -13.67 26.17
CA ALA A 282 3.57 -13.13 24.85
C ALA A 282 4.90 -12.34 24.81
N LYS A 283 5.41 -11.87 25.95
CA LYS A 283 6.73 -11.19 26.01
C LYS A 283 7.91 -12.09 25.59
N ALA A 284 7.74 -13.42 25.71
CA ALA A 284 8.77 -14.38 25.29
C ALA A 284 8.76 -14.68 23.78
N LEU A 285 7.74 -14.24 23.06
CA LEU A 285 7.60 -14.45 21.63
C LEU A 285 8.45 -13.44 20.84
N SER A 286 9.06 -13.91 19.73
CA SER A 286 9.63 -13.01 18.73
C SER A 286 8.52 -12.19 18.04
N ASP A 287 8.89 -11.11 17.33
CA ASP A 287 7.93 -10.29 16.58
C ASP A 287 7.16 -11.12 15.56
N ARG A 288 7.85 -11.97 14.78
CA ARG A 288 7.21 -12.90 13.83
C ARG A 288 6.20 -13.82 14.52
N GLN A 289 6.52 -14.36 15.71
CA GLN A 289 5.62 -15.20 16.48
C GLN A 289 4.42 -14.41 17.03
N ARG A 290 4.62 -13.15 17.45
CA ARG A 290 3.52 -12.27 17.87
C ARG A 290 2.58 -11.95 16.71
N TYR A 291 3.11 -11.61 15.54
CA TYR A 291 2.29 -11.40 14.33
C TYR A 291 1.52 -12.66 13.95
N ARG A 292 2.17 -13.83 14.00
CA ARG A 292 1.47 -15.10 13.75
C ARG A 292 0.35 -15.36 14.77
N LEU A 293 0.58 -15.06 16.03
CA LEU A 293 -0.45 -15.19 17.09
C LEU A 293 -1.65 -14.27 16.80
N ILE A 294 -1.40 -13.03 16.43
CA ILE A 294 -2.46 -12.08 16.05
C ILE A 294 -3.27 -12.60 14.86
N GLU A 295 -2.62 -13.05 13.82
CA GLU A 295 -3.26 -13.62 12.65
C GLU A 295 -4.14 -14.85 12.98
N LEU A 296 -3.68 -15.72 13.87
CA LEU A 296 -4.44 -16.91 14.32
C LEU A 296 -5.66 -16.56 15.17
N LEU A 297 -5.57 -15.47 15.94
CA LEU A 297 -6.66 -15.01 16.80
C LEU A 297 -7.66 -14.12 16.06
N ASP A 298 -7.22 -13.48 14.97
CA ASP A 298 -8.05 -12.63 14.12
C ASP A 298 -7.87 -13.01 12.64
N PRO A 299 -8.49 -14.11 12.19
CA PRO A 299 -8.34 -14.63 10.84
C PRO A 299 -9.16 -13.86 9.80
N SER A 300 -9.64 -12.66 10.12
CA SER A 300 -10.44 -11.82 9.22
C SER A 300 -9.59 -10.99 8.25
N LEU A 301 -8.28 -10.92 8.48
CA LEU A 301 -7.36 -10.18 7.62
C LEU A 301 -7.32 -10.76 6.21
N THR A 302 -7.66 -9.94 5.21
CA THR A 302 -7.71 -10.37 3.80
C THR A 302 -6.42 -10.07 3.03
N HIS A 303 -5.55 -9.23 3.58
CA HIS A 303 -4.30 -8.81 2.95
C HIS A 303 -3.26 -8.36 3.97
N TYR A 304 -2.01 -8.42 3.58
CA TYR A 304 -0.90 -7.75 4.27
C TYR A 304 -0.48 -6.55 3.46
N GLU A 305 -0.36 -5.40 4.13
CA GLU A 305 0.16 -4.18 3.55
C GLU A 305 1.27 -3.64 4.45
N PHE A 306 2.48 -3.49 3.89
CA PHE A 306 3.68 -3.26 4.68
C PHE A 306 4.77 -2.56 3.87
N PHE A 307 5.78 -2.09 4.60
CA PHE A 307 6.97 -1.46 4.03
C PHE A 307 8.22 -2.30 4.29
N LEU A 308 9.07 -2.38 3.27
CA LEU A 308 10.45 -2.86 3.36
C LEU A 308 11.41 -1.71 3.04
N ALA A 309 12.65 -1.82 3.47
CA ALA A 309 13.68 -0.83 3.16
C ALA A 309 15.01 -1.48 2.78
N LYS A 310 15.76 -0.82 1.89
CA LYS A 310 17.14 -1.20 1.59
C LYS A 310 18.07 -0.50 2.58
N PRO A 311 18.79 -1.25 3.42
CA PRO A 311 19.69 -0.65 4.40
C PRO A 311 20.82 0.19 3.75
N PRO A 312 21.37 1.20 4.46
CA PRO A 312 20.91 1.68 5.77
C PRO A 312 19.68 2.59 5.66
N LEU A 313 18.64 2.35 6.47
CA LEU A 313 17.49 3.26 6.61
C LEU A 313 17.70 4.13 7.86
N PRO A 314 17.75 5.46 7.75
CA PRO A 314 17.85 6.32 8.93
C PRO A 314 16.56 6.21 9.77
N GLN A 315 16.70 6.34 11.07
CA GLN A 315 15.60 6.31 12.04
C GLN A 315 15.70 7.48 13.00
N GLU A 316 14.57 8.08 13.35
CA GLU A 316 14.46 9.11 14.36
C GLU A 316 13.16 8.94 15.14
N ASP A 317 13.24 8.92 16.45
CA ASP A 317 12.09 8.76 17.34
C ASP A 317 11.73 10.04 18.10
N TRP A 318 12.54 11.09 17.90
CA TRP A 318 12.38 12.41 18.54
C TRP A 318 12.28 12.37 20.06
N SER A 319 12.86 11.34 20.68
CA SER A 319 12.85 11.17 22.14
C SER A 319 13.75 12.17 22.86
N ASP A 320 14.79 12.67 22.18
CA ASP A 320 15.70 13.70 22.68
C ASP A 320 15.07 15.10 22.51
N ASP A 321 14.86 15.80 23.65
CA ASP A 321 14.25 17.12 23.67
C ASP A 321 15.06 18.19 22.92
N GLU A 322 16.39 18.10 22.93
CA GLU A 322 17.24 19.10 22.27
C GLU A 322 17.24 18.89 20.76
N ILE A 323 17.16 17.64 20.30
CA ILE A 323 16.98 17.33 18.87
C ILE A 323 15.59 17.76 18.40
N LEU A 324 14.54 17.45 19.17
CA LEU A 324 13.17 17.85 18.82
C LEU A 324 12.99 19.37 18.75
N LYS A 325 13.59 20.13 19.68
CA LYS A 325 13.57 21.61 19.65
C LYS A 325 14.13 22.19 18.36
N GLN A 326 15.14 21.55 17.79
CA GLN A 326 15.79 21.99 16.53
C GLN A 326 15.07 21.47 15.29
N ALA A 327 14.13 20.54 15.41
CA ALA A 327 13.38 20.02 14.28
C ALA A 327 12.51 21.10 13.63
N ILE A 328 12.33 20.98 12.33
CA ILE A 328 11.41 21.82 11.54
C ILE A 328 10.13 21.00 11.29
N PRO A 329 9.00 21.41 11.89
CA PRO A 329 7.73 20.75 11.71
C PRO A 329 7.01 21.28 10.47
N GLU A 330 6.34 20.38 9.74
CA GLU A 330 5.41 20.71 8.68
C GLU A 330 4.13 19.88 8.86
N CYS A 331 2.99 20.39 8.39
CA CYS A 331 1.76 19.61 8.41
C CYS A 331 1.91 18.33 7.56
N HIS A 332 1.30 17.24 8.00
CA HIS A 332 1.30 15.99 7.24
C HIS A 332 0.67 16.21 5.86
N PRO A 333 1.26 15.73 4.76
CA PRO A 333 0.79 16.05 3.40
C PRO A 333 -0.59 15.46 3.07
N CYS A 334 -1.00 14.42 3.79
CA CYS A 334 -2.27 13.72 3.60
C CYS A 334 -3.25 14.11 4.70
N MET A 335 -3.90 15.26 4.56
CA MET A 335 -4.97 15.76 5.42
C MET A 335 -5.99 16.51 4.56
N GLN A 336 -7.25 16.49 4.97
CA GLN A 336 -8.31 17.21 4.24
C GLN A 336 -9.16 18.04 5.19
N GLY A 337 -9.30 19.33 4.88
CA GLY A 337 -10.10 20.27 5.64
C GLY A 337 -9.34 21.12 6.65
N PHE A 338 -8.02 20.94 6.80
CA PHE A 338 -7.15 21.86 7.53
C PHE A 338 -6.90 23.13 6.66
N PRO A 339 -6.82 24.36 7.22
CA PRO A 339 -6.85 24.72 8.64
C PRO A 339 -8.29 24.77 9.22
N SER A 340 -8.58 23.83 10.10
CA SER A 340 -9.77 23.77 10.93
C SER A 340 -9.44 22.98 12.19
N HIS A 341 -10.15 23.21 13.31
CA HIS A 341 -9.99 22.38 14.51
C HIS A 341 -10.44 20.92 14.29
N ASN A 342 -11.29 20.68 13.28
CA ASN A 342 -11.75 19.36 12.90
C ASN A 342 -11.50 19.15 11.42
N PHE A 343 -10.79 18.09 11.08
CA PHE A 343 -10.41 17.75 9.72
C PHE A 343 -10.21 16.23 9.58
N LEU A 344 -10.07 15.74 8.37
CA LEU A 344 -9.74 14.34 8.11
C LEU A 344 -8.22 14.15 8.11
N ASP A 345 -7.75 13.19 8.92
CA ASP A 345 -6.35 12.81 9.01
C ASP A 345 -5.92 11.91 7.82
N PHE A 346 -4.68 11.40 7.86
CA PHE A 346 -4.08 10.58 6.81
C PHE A 346 -4.83 9.25 6.54
N GLU A 347 -5.65 8.77 7.46
CA GLU A 347 -6.51 7.58 7.33
C GLU A 347 -8.00 7.96 7.11
N PHE A 348 -8.29 9.21 6.74
CA PHE A 348 -9.66 9.74 6.62
C PHE A 348 -10.49 9.62 7.90
N GLN A 349 -9.83 9.60 9.07
CA GLN A 349 -10.50 9.65 10.35
C GLN A 349 -10.62 11.09 10.82
N MET A 350 -11.70 11.38 11.56
CA MET A 350 -11.89 12.72 12.13
C MET A 350 -10.84 12.98 13.20
N ALA A 351 -9.95 13.93 12.94
CA ALA A 351 -9.01 14.49 13.91
C ALA A 351 -9.58 15.79 14.49
N SER A 352 -9.40 15.98 15.80
CA SER A 352 -9.77 17.20 16.51
C SER A 352 -8.55 17.75 17.24
N LEU A 353 -8.38 19.07 17.20
CA LEU A 353 -7.28 19.81 17.83
C LEU A 353 -7.81 20.66 18.98
N SER A 354 -7.04 20.74 20.05
CA SER A 354 -7.17 21.82 21.05
C SER A 354 -6.77 23.16 20.43
N ASP A 355 -7.10 24.27 21.10
CA ASP A 355 -6.73 25.60 20.61
C ASP A 355 -5.20 25.73 20.49
N ALA A 356 -4.44 25.20 21.45
CA ALA A 356 -2.98 25.23 21.44
C ALA A 356 -2.37 24.37 20.32
N GLU A 357 -2.89 23.16 20.09
CA GLU A 357 -2.48 22.31 18.95
C GLU A 357 -2.79 22.99 17.62
N TYR A 358 -3.95 23.64 17.50
CA TYR A 358 -4.34 24.35 16.30
C TYR A 358 -3.39 25.52 16.00
N GLU A 359 -3.05 26.34 17.01
CA GLU A 359 -2.07 27.45 16.87
C GLU A 359 -0.71 26.93 16.40
N PHE A 360 -0.21 25.85 17.01
CA PHE A 360 1.04 25.22 16.58
C PHE A 360 0.98 24.72 15.15
N MET A 361 -0.06 23.98 14.79
CA MET A 361 -0.22 23.46 13.43
C MET A 361 -0.43 24.56 12.40
N GLN A 362 -1.07 25.69 12.75
CA GLN A 362 -1.15 26.83 11.85
C GLN A 362 0.24 27.40 11.51
N ALA A 363 1.17 27.45 12.48
CA ALA A 363 2.54 27.87 12.22
C ALA A 363 3.31 26.87 11.34
N CYS A 364 2.92 25.58 11.35
CA CYS A 364 3.49 24.55 10.48
C CYS A 364 2.89 24.54 9.06
N TYR A 365 1.76 25.24 8.85
CA TYR A 365 1.03 25.19 7.60
C TYR A 365 1.55 26.21 6.58
N GLN A 366 2.30 25.74 5.58
CA GLN A 366 2.84 26.55 4.48
C GLN A 366 3.53 27.85 4.94
N PRO A 367 4.47 27.80 5.91
CA PRO A 367 5.12 29.01 6.39
C PRO A 367 6.00 29.63 5.30
N GLU A 368 6.03 30.97 5.21
CA GLU A 368 6.95 31.69 4.31
C GLU A 368 8.42 31.39 4.65
N ILE A 369 8.72 31.25 5.94
CA ILE A 369 10.04 30.87 6.46
C ILE A 369 9.84 29.70 7.43
N PRO A 370 10.48 28.55 7.18
CA PRO A 370 10.44 27.43 8.10
C PRO A 370 10.95 27.82 9.49
N GLN A 371 10.22 27.43 10.54
CA GLN A 371 10.57 27.67 11.92
C GLN A 371 10.86 26.35 12.62
N THR A 372 11.79 26.37 13.57
CA THR A 372 12.03 25.22 14.44
C THR A 372 10.89 25.07 15.47
N VAL A 373 10.76 23.86 16.01
CA VAL A 373 9.81 23.59 17.12
C VAL A 373 10.03 24.61 18.26
N ALA A 374 11.28 24.87 18.65
CA ALA A 374 11.59 25.84 19.71
C ALA A 374 11.07 27.25 19.40
N GLU A 375 11.24 27.74 18.18
CA GLU A 375 10.76 29.06 17.76
C GLU A 375 9.23 29.14 17.79
N ILE A 376 8.51 28.10 17.31
CA ILE A 376 7.04 28.08 17.34
C ILE A 376 6.54 28.06 18.79
N LEU A 377 7.17 27.24 19.67
CA LEU A 377 6.79 27.11 21.07
C LEU A 377 6.98 28.42 21.88
N THR A 378 7.73 29.41 21.38
CA THR A 378 7.80 30.75 22.04
C THR A 378 6.49 31.52 21.95
N ASN A 379 5.61 31.17 20.99
CA ASN A 379 4.39 31.90 20.66
C ASN A 379 3.11 31.10 20.88
N CYS A 380 3.20 29.86 21.32
CA CYS A 380 2.06 29.01 21.64
C CYS A 380 2.23 28.32 22.99
N SER A 381 1.15 27.82 23.56
CA SER A 381 1.13 27.19 24.88
C SER A 381 1.36 25.69 24.91
N LEU A 382 1.81 25.10 23.78
CA LEU A 382 2.15 23.68 23.70
C LEU A 382 3.49 23.39 24.41
N ASP A 383 3.61 22.13 24.88
CA ASP A 383 4.89 21.59 25.34
C ASP A 383 5.48 20.56 24.35
N LEU A 384 6.70 20.08 24.62
CA LEU A 384 7.37 19.09 23.75
C LEU A 384 6.68 17.72 23.71
N ALA A 385 5.99 17.34 24.78
CA ALA A 385 5.25 16.09 24.83
C ALA A 385 4.02 16.15 23.89
N GLU A 386 3.36 17.30 23.86
CA GLU A 386 2.23 17.57 22.97
C GLU A 386 2.69 17.61 21.49
N VAL A 387 3.87 18.20 21.20
CA VAL A 387 4.46 18.15 19.85
C VAL A 387 4.77 16.71 19.43
N ARG A 388 5.32 15.87 20.33
CA ARG A 388 5.48 14.43 20.04
C ARG A 388 4.15 13.74 19.76
N SER A 389 3.12 14.07 20.54
CA SER A 389 1.76 13.53 20.31
C SER A 389 1.23 13.89 18.92
N LEU A 390 1.44 15.11 18.44
CA LEU A 390 1.08 15.50 17.07
C LEU A 390 1.82 14.66 16.03
N TRP A 391 3.12 14.42 16.23
CA TRP A 391 3.93 13.58 15.35
C TRP A 391 3.50 12.11 15.42
N GLU A 392 3.29 11.52 16.59
CA GLU A 392 2.81 10.15 16.78
C GLU A 392 1.43 9.92 16.14
N ARG A 393 0.57 10.94 16.17
CA ARG A 393 -0.72 10.97 15.50
C ARG A 393 -0.62 11.20 13.99
N GLN A 394 0.59 11.34 13.44
CA GLN A 394 0.84 11.62 12.02
C GLN A 394 0.12 12.89 11.52
N LEU A 395 0.02 13.92 12.38
CA LEU A 395 -0.54 15.22 12.01
C LEU A 395 0.54 16.19 11.53
N ILE A 396 1.78 15.95 11.94
CA ILE A 396 2.96 16.65 11.45
C ILE A 396 4.05 15.68 11.01
N VAL A 397 4.90 16.15 10.13
CA VAL A 397 6.18 15.51 9.76
C VAL A 397 7.32 16.41 10.24
N LEU A 398 8.42 15.81 10.63
CA LEU A 398 9.56 16.52 11.21
C LEU A 398 10.81 16.32 10.34
N SER A 399 11.57 17.38 10.12
CA SER A 399 12.90 17.31 9.48
C SER A 399 13.98 17.87 10.43
N LYS A 400 15.20 17.36 10.31
CA LYS A 400 16.36 17.94 11.04
C LYS A 400 16.69 19.29 10.43
N SER A 401 16.99 20.28 11.25
CA SER A 401 17.60 21.54 10.80
C SER A 401 18.99 21.24 10.25
N HIS A 402 19.34 21.87 9.15
CA HIS A 402 20.66 21.73 8.51
C HIS A 402 21.75 22.47 9.27
#